data_07e85543089cd5472ea0ebddcc8ac8bf
#
_entry.id   07e85543089cd5472ea0ebddcc8ac8bf
#
_cell.length_a   1.000
_cell.length_b   1.000
_cell.length_c   1.000
_cell.angle_alpha   90.00
_cell.angle_beta   90.00
_cell.angle_gamma   90.00
#
_symmetry.space_group_name_H-M   'P 1'
#
loop_
_entity.id
_entity.type
_entity.pdbx_description
1 polymer ?
#
loop_
_entity_poly.entity_id
_entity_poly.type
_entity_poly.pdbx_seq_one_letter_code
_entity_poly.pdbx_strand_id
1 'polypeptide(L)'
;MTFVQRLKICESLRQSYNARPTSWGNVPSCGANTHHELASSSALPAIVDVEASGFGRGSYPIEIAVALPQGVIESRLIKPLPEWTHWTQEAEALHGISRDQLLREGIEAEEVASWLSECLEPIGLAYSDSWGYDSSWIARLYNNTGMAQRFRLDSLRSILTQQQLERWDSVRAAVQHNDGIRRHRAGDDVRMLQKTFALTRM
;
A
#
# COMPACT_ATOMS: atom_id res chain seq x y z
N MET A 1 -1.38 -12.54 16.01
CA MET A 1 -1.95 -11.32 16.58
C MET A 1 -3.46 -11.47 16.67
N THR A 2 -4.07 -11.30 17.86
CA THR A 2 -5.51 -11.52 18.03
C THR A 2 -6.33 -10.34 17.53
N PHE A 3 -7.60 -10.57 17.15
CA PHE A 3 -8.55 -9.52 16.73
C PHE A 3 -8.64 -8.34 17.73
N VAL A 4 -8.54 -8.63 19.03
CA VAL A 4 -8.54 -7.60 20.11
C VAL A 4 -7.27 -6.74 20.09
N GLN A 5 -6.12 -7.28 19.72
CA GLN A 5 -4.89 -6.49 19.57
C GLN A 5 -4.94 -5.58 18.33
N ARG A 6 -5.66 -5.98 17.28
CA ARG A 6 -5.89 -5.18 16.07
C ARG A 6 -6.79 -3.98 16.33
N LEU A 7 -7.89 -4.16 17.08
CA LEU A 7 -8.77 -3.09 17.51
C LEU A 7 -8.03 -2.01 18.33
N LYS A 8 -7.12 -2.41 19.21
CA LYS A 8 -6.34 -1.47 20.02
C LYS A 8 -5.36 -0.63 19.19
N ILE A 9 -4.80 -1.18 18.11
CA ILE A 9 -3.93 -0.43 17.19
C ILE A 9 -4.77 0.58 16.39
N CYS A 10 -5.94 0.19 15.87
CA CYS A 10 -6.87 1.09 15.18
C CYS A 10 -7.41 2.19 16.11
N GLU A 11 -7.74 1.86 17.37
CA GLU A 11 -8.19 2.86 18.37
C GLU A 11 -7.07 3.82 18.77
N SER A 12 -5.83 3.34 18.91
CA SER A 12 -4.67 4.18 19.18
C SER A 12 -4.40 5.16 18.02
N LEU A 13 -4.59 4.71 16.77
CA LEU A 13 -4.49 5.56 15.59
C LEU A 13 -5.59 6.62 15.53
N ARG A 14 -6.84 6.28 15.89
CA ARG A 14 -7.95 7.24 16.00
C ARG A 14 -7.70 8.28 17.08
N GLN A 15 -7.17 7.90 18.24
CA GLN A 15 -6.90 8.83 19.35
C GLN A 15 -5.77 9.80 19.03
N SER A 16 -4.71 9.35 18.33
CA SER A 16 -3.61 10.23 17.91
C SER A 16 -4.03 11.22 16.81
N TYR A 17 -5.03 10.88 16.01
CA TYR A 17 -5.50 11.74 14.92
C TYR A 17 -6.59 12.74 15.38
N ASN A 18 -7.38 12.40 16.39
CA ASN A 18 -8.46 13.25 16.95
C ASN A 18 -7.96 14.27 17.97
N ALA A 19 -6.67 14.33 18.29
CA ALA A 19 -6.07 15.31 19.21
C ALA A 19 -5.76 16.67 18.55
N ARG A 20 -6.42 17.03 17.44
CA ARG A 20 -6.33 18.39 16.87
C ARG A 20 -7.37 19.30 17.53
N PRO A 21 -6.98 20.52 17.97
CA PRO A 21 -7.92 21.46 18.59
C PRO A 21 -8.92 21.98 17.54
N THR A 22 -10.20 21.90 17.89
CA THR A 22 -11.30 22.48 17.13
C THR A 22 -11.30 24.00 17.33
N SER A 23 -10.64 24.74 16.44
CA SER A 23 -10.90 26.16 16.23
C SER A 23 -11.03 26.41 14.72
N TRP A 24 -12.26 26.43 14.25
CA TRP A 24 -12.60 26.90 12.91
C TRP A 24 -12.61 28.43 12.96
N GLY A 25 -11.50 29.03 12.61
CA GLY A 25 -11.37 30.46 12.35
C GLY A 25 -10.67 30.67 11.03
N ASN A 26 -11.38 31.26 10.05
CA ASN A 26 -10.94 31.75 8.75
C ASN A 26 -10.26 30.76 7.82
N VAL A 27 -10.97 30.34 6.78
CA VAL A 27 -10.46 29.66 5.60
C VAL A 27 -9.79 30.69 4.70
N PRO A 28 -8.46 30.68 4.50
CA PRO A 28 -7.83 31.27 3.34
C PRO A 28 -7.87 30.29 2.19
N SER A 29 -8.05 30.82 1.01
CA SER A 29 -8.13 30.21 -0.32
C SER A 29 -7.20 29.02 -0.53
N CYS A 30 -7.74 28.01 -1.21
CA CYS A 30 -7.10 26.90 -1.87
C CYS A 30 -5.75 27.29 -2.51
N GLY A 31 -4.67 26.72 -1.99
CA GLY A 31 -3.34 26.88 -2.56
C GLY A 31 -2.29 26.09 -1.80
N ALA A 32 -1.91 24.97 -2.40
CA ALA A 32 -0.60 24.33 -2.33
C ALA A 32 -0.03 23.88 -0.96
N ASN A 33 0.46 22.66 -0.96
CA ASN A 33 1.52 22.08 -0.13
C ASN A 33 1.13 21.16 1.04
N THR A 34 0.38 20.09 0.75
CA THR A 34 0.38 18.90 1.62
C THR A 34 1.65 18.02 1.43
N HIS A 35 2.44 18.28 0.37
CA HIS A 35 3.66 17.52 0.08
C HIS A 35 4.89 17.91 0.93
N HIS A 36 4.87 19.06 1.60
CA HIS A 36 6.05 19.57 2.34
C HIS A 36 6.09 19.12 3.81
N GLU A 37 4.98 18.67 4.39
CA GLU A 37 4.95 18.29 5.82
C GLU A 37 5.60 16.94 6.12
N LEU A 38 5.63 15.99 5.16
CA LEU A 38 6.26 14.68 5.37
C LEU A 38 7.80 14.74 5.38
N ALA A 39 8.39 15.75 4.79
CA ALA A 39 9.86 15.91 4.75
C ALA A 39 10.44 16.28 6.13
N SER A 40 9.66 16.80 7.07
CA SER A 40 10.07 17.17 8.43
C SER A 40 9.57 16.19 9.51
N SER A 41 8.70 15.24 9.16
CA SER A 41 8.16 14.22 10.08
C SER A 41 9.10 13.02 10.18
N SER A 42 9.35 12.54 11.39
CA SER A 42 10.06 11.27 11.61
C SER A 42 9.23 10.05 11.18
N ALA A 43 7.95 10.23 10.85
CA ALA A 43 7.06 9.17 10.44
C ALA A 43 7.41 8.62 9.04
N LEU A 44 7.27 7.30 8.87
CA LEU A 44 7.41 6.65 7.58
C LEU A 44 6.12 6.86 6.75
N PRO A 45 6.18 6.88 5.41
CA PRO A 45 4.98 6.89 4.58
C PRO A 45 4.25 5.55 4.70
N ALA A 46 2.92 5.60 4.61
CA ALA A 46 2.17 4.39 4.29
C ALA A 46 2.47 3.99 2.85
N ILE A 47 2.87 2.73 2.64
CA ILE A 47 3.21 2.20 1.31
C ILE A 47 2.30 1.02 1.00
N VAL A 48 1.83 0.97 -0.23
CA VAL A 48 1.03 -0.13 -0.79
C VAL A 48 1.76 -0.71 -1.99
N ASP A 49 1.66 -2.02 -2.14
CA ASP A 49 2.10 -2.75 -3.32
C ASP A 49 1.05 -3.81 -3.69
N VAL A 50 0.92 -4.10 -4.99
CA VAL A 50 -0.10 -5.00 -5.53
C VAL A 50 0.53 -5.96 -6.52
N GLU A 51 0.39 -7.26 -6.26
CA GLU A 51 0.58 -8.28 -7.30
C GLU A 51 -0.72 -8.51 -8.05
N ALA A 52 -0.62 -8.81 -9.34
CA ALA A 52 -1.79 -8.99 -10.20
C ALA A 52 -1.71 -10.23 -11.07
N SER A 53 -2.87 -10.63 -11.60
CA SER A 53 -3.01 -11.77 -12.52
C SER A 53 -2.25 -11.62 -13.85
N GLY A 54 -1.61 -10.48 -14.05
CA GLY A 54 -0.82 -10.09 -15.23
C GLY A 54 -1.06 -8.64 -15.59
N PHE A 55 -0.53 -8.21 -16.74
CA PHE A 55 -0.76 -6.88 -17.27
C PHE A 55 -1.85 -6.87 -18.33
N GLY A 56 -2.41 -5.69 -18.60
CA GLY A 56 -3.37 -5.45 -19.68
C GLY A 56 -4.82 -5.55 -19.27
N ARG A 57 -5.66 -5.54 -20.31
CA ARG A 57 -7.12 -5.49 -20.14
C ARG A 57 -7.62 -6.76 -19.45
N GLY A 58 -8.34 -6.58 -18.37
CA GLY A 58 -8.92 -7.69 -17.61
C GLY A 58 -8.08 -8.15 -16.42
N SER A 59 -6.82 -7.68 -16.26
CA SER A 59 -6.02 -8.02 -15.09
C SER A 59 -6.66 -7.54 -13.78
N TYR A 60 -6.47 -8.27 -12.72
CA TYR A 60 -7.06 -8.02 -11.39
C TYR A 60 -6.04 -8.26 -10.29
N PRO A 61 -6.20 -7.62 -9.11
CA PRO A 61 -5.28 -7.80 -7.99
C PRO A 61 -5.42 -9.20 -7.37
N ILE A 62 -4.29 -9.78 -6.99
CA ILE A 62 -4.22 -11.12 -6.39
C ILE A 62 -3.56 -11.14 -5.01
N GLU A 63 -2.67 -10.20 -4.73
CA GLU A 63 -2.11 -9.94 -3.41
C GLU A 63 -2.03 -8.43 -3.22
N ILE A 64 -2.40 -7.94 -2.05
CA ILE A 64 -2.20 -6.54 -1.65
C ILE A 64 -1.46 -6.54 -0.33
N ALA A 65 -0.44 -5.70 -0.22
CA ALA A 65 0.26 -5.44 1.03
C ALA A 65 0.29 -3.97 1.38
N VAL A 66 0.34 -3.70 2.69
CA VAL A 66 0.46 -2.36 3.26
C VAL A 66 1.60 -2.34 4.26
N ALA A 67 2.51 -1.37 4.14
CA ALA A 67 3.41 -0.97 5.21
C ALA A 67 2.88 0.32 5.84
N LEU A 68 2.47 0.26 7.11
CA LEU A 68 1.94 1.39 7.85
C LEU A 68 3.06 2.30 8.39
N PRO A 69 2.80 3.57 8.73
CA PRO A 69 3.80 4.51 9.23
C PRO A 69 4.58 4.05 10.46
N GLN A 70 4.02 3.12 11.24
CA GLN A 70 4.65 2.53 12.43
C GLN A 70 5.53 1.31 12.11
N GLY A 71 5.72 0.97 10.82
CA GLY A 71 6.50 -0.19 10.38
C GLY A 71 5.74 -1.52 10.45
N VAL A 72 4.44 -1.50 10.75
CA VAL A 72 3.59 -2.71 10.68
C VAL A 72 3.35 -3.04 9.21
N ILE A 73 3.59 -4.29 8.83
CA ILE A 73 3.39 -4.78 7.47
C ILE A 73 2.36 -5.90 7.52
N GLU A 74 1.36 -5.78 6.67
CA GLU A 74 0.33 -6.81 6.48
C GLU A 74 0.11 -7.05 4.98
N SER A 75 -0.22 -8.28 4.61
CA SER A 75 -0.60 -8.64 3.24
C SER A 75 -1.80 -9.58 3.23
N ARG A 76 -2.54 -9.57 2.13
CA ARG A 76 -3.69 -10.43 1.91
C ARG A 76 -3.66 -10.97 0.48
N LEU A 77 -3.83 -12.29 0.35
CA LEU A 77 -4.18 -12.92 -0.92
C LEU A 77 -5.67 -12.73 -1.18
N ILE A 78 -6.01 -12.44 -2.42
CA ILE A 78 -7.39 -12.18 -2.84
C ILE A 78 -7.90 -13.40 -3.59
N LYS A 79 -9.03 -13.94 -3.14
CA LYS A 79 -9.75 -14.96 -3.88
C LYS A 79 -10.36 -14.34 -5.14
N PRO A 80 -10.05 -14.86 -6.34
CA PRO A 80 -10.59 -14.30 -7.57
C PRO A 80 -12.11 -14.39 -7.61
N LEU A 81 -12.76 -13.29 -7.98
CA LEU A 81 -14.19 -13.28 -8.29
C LEU A 81 -14.48 -14.17 -9.52
N PRO A 82 -15.69 -14.71 -9.68
CA PRO A 82 -16.03 -15.59 -10.81
C PRO A 82 -15.75 -14.99 -12.17
N GLU A 83 -15.96 -13.67 -12.33
CA GLU A 83 -15.70 -12.92 -13.56
C GLU A 83 -14.22 -12.55 -13.76
N TRP A 84 -13.36 -12.74 -12.78
CA TRP A 84 -11.94 -12.49 -12.87
C TRP A 84 -11.22 -13.68 -13.50
N THR A 85 -11.26 -13.76 -14.83
CA THR A 85 -10.75 -14.90 -15.60
C THR A 85 -9.37 -14.66 -16.23
N HIS A 86 -8.90 -13.39 -16.27
CA HIS A 86 -7.57 -13.07 -16.80
C HIS A 86 -6.47 -13.72 -15.97
N TRP A 87 -5.50 -14.34 -16.64
CA TRP A 87 -4.34 -14.96 -16.01
C TRP A 87 -3.20 -15.08 -17.01
N THR A 88 -1.98 -14.73 -16.59
CA THR A 88 -0.79 -14.94 -17.42
C THR A 88 0.25 -15.78 -16.69
N GLN A 89 0.88 -16.69 -17.42
CA GLN A 89 1.92 -17.56 -16.86
C GLN A 89 3.18 -16.78 -16.49
N GLU A 90 3.47 -15.72 -17.22
CA GLU A 90 4.61 -14.82 -16.98
C GLU A 90 4.47 -14.13 -15.61
N ALA A 91 3.27 -13.66 -15.27
CA ALA A 91 3.01 -13.06 -13.96
C ALA A 91 3.11 -14.12 -12.84
N GLU A 92 2.50 -15.30 -13.04
CA GLU A 92 2.60 -16.42 -12.10
C GLU A 92 4.06 -16.82 -11.84
N ALA A 93 4.88 -16.91 -12.89
CA ALA A 93 6.30 -17.22 -12.76
C ALA A 93 7.06 -16.13 -11.97
N LEU A 94 6.61 -14.88 -12.04
CA LEU A 94 7.25 -13.74 -11.40
C LEU A 94 6.96 -13.70 -9.90
N HIS A 95 5.67 -13.69 -9.49
CA HIS A 95 5.26 -13.61 -8.08
C HIS A 95 5.15 -14.99 -7.40
N GLY A 96 5.04 -16.08 -8.18
CA GLY A 96 5.00 -17.45 -7.69
C GLY A 96 3.71 -17.82 -6.94
N ILE A 97 2.62 -17.09 -7.18
CA ILE A 97 1.29 -17.36 -6.61
C ILE A 97 0.46 -18.00 -7.71
N SER A 98 0.01 -19.24 -7.51
CA SER A 98 -0.85 -19.90 -8.50
C SER A 98 -2.33 -19.52 -8.29
N ARG A 99 -3.10 -19.60 -9.39
CA ARG A 99 -4.55 -19.36 -9.30
C ARG A 99 -5.24 -20.34 -8.34
N ASP A 100 -4.78 -21.61 -8.32
CA ASP A 100 -5.31 -22.62 -7.39
C ASP A 100 -5.02 -22.27 -5.93
N GLN A 101 -3.86 -21.67 -5.65
CA GLN A 101 -3.55 -21.17 -4.32
C GLN A 101 -4.53 -20.07 -3.90
N LEU A 102 -4.83 -19.13 -4.77
CA LEU A 102 -5.80 -18.05 -4.49
C LEU A 102 -7.21 -18.60 -4.21
N LEU A 103 -7.62 -19.63 -4.90
CA LEU A 103 -8.92 -20.27 -4.67
C LEU A 103 -9.00 -20.98 -3.32
N ARG A 104 -7.88 -21.53 -2.83
CA ARG A 104 -7.83 -22.24 -1.53
C ARG A 104 -7.56 -21.33 -0.34
N GLU A 105 -6.68 -20.35 -0.51
CA GLU A 105 -6.08 -19.58 0.59
C GLU A 105 -6.46 -18.10 0.54
N GLY A 106 -7.00 -17.63 -0.59
CA GLY A 106 -7.41 -16.24 -0.78
C GLY A 106 -8.62 -15.88 0.08
N ILE A 107 -8.63 -14.65 0.52
CA ILE A 107 -9.71 -14.02 1.27
C ILE A 107 -10.69 -13.42 0.27
N GLU A 108 -11.98 -13.40 0.58
CA GLU A 108 -13.01 -12.81 -0.28
C GLU A 108 -12.69 -11.33 -0.56
N ALA A 109 -12.93 -10.89 -1.79
CA ALA A 109 -12.54 -9.56 -2.27
C ALA A 109 -13.12 -8.42 -1.40
N GLU A 110 -14.37 -8.57 -0.92
CA GLU A 110 -15.03 -7.61 -0.03
C GLU A 110 -14.32 -7.48 1.32
N GLU A 111 -13.85 -8.60 1.89
CA GLU A 111 -13.11 -8.59 3.16
C GLU A 111 -11.75 -7.92 2.99
N VAL A 112 -11.09 -8.13 1.84
CA VAL A 112 -9.81 -7.46 1.53
C VAL A 112 -10.02 -5.96 1.32
N ALA A 113 -11.07 -5.54 0.63
CA ALA A 113 -11.40 -4.13 0.45
C ALA A 113 -11.73 -3.44 1.79
N SER A 114 -12.48 -4.13 2.69
CA SER A 114 -12.76 -3.63 4.04
C SER A 114 -11.48 -3.48 4.86
N TRP A 115 -10.64 -4.51 4.90
CA TRP A 115 -9.35 -4.47 5.58
C TRP A 115 -8.46 -3.32 5.07
N LEU A 116 -8.40 -3.13 3.75
CA LEU A 116 -7.58 -2.07 3.16
C LEU A 116 -8.12 -0.68 3.53
N SER A 117 -9.45 -0.51 3.59
CA SER A 117 -10.10 0.70 4.09
C SER A 117 -9.76 0.94 5.57
N GLU A 118 -9.86 -0.07 6.41
CA GLU A 118 -9.51 0.04 7.84
C GLU A 118 -8.07 0.48 8.05
N CYS A 119 -7.14 0.02 7.21
CA CYS A 119 -5.73 0.38 7.26
C CYS A 119 -5.48 1.82 6.79
N LEU A 120 -6.12 2.25 5.71
CA LEU A 120 -5.70 3.45 4.97
C LEU A 120 -6.64 4.64 5.10
N GLU A 121 -7.94 4.48 5.37
CA GLU A 121 -8.85 5.62 5.55
C GLU A 121 -8.43 6.55 6.70
N PRO A 122 -7.96 6.06 7.87
CA PRO A 122 -7.47 6.93 8.93
C PRO A 122 -6.25 7.77 8.55
N ILE A 123 -5.45 7.26 7.58
CA ILE A 123 -4.24 7.92 7.07
C ILE A 123 -4.58 8.87 5.92
N GLY A 124 -5.55 8.50 5.10
CA GLY A 124 -6.07 9.25 3.96
C GLY A 124 -5.20 9.22 2.71
N LEU A 125 -3.90 8.87 2.83
CA LEU A 125 -2.95 8.85 1.71
C LEU A 125 -1.91 7.76 1.90
N ALA A 126 -1.72 6.92 0.88
CA ALA A 126 -0.64 5.95 0.79
C ALA A 126 0.14 6.14 -0.53
N TYR A 127 1.30 5.53 -0.62
CA TYR A 127 2.20 5.66 -1.76
C TYR A 127 2.56 4.31 -2.35
N SER A 128 2.82 4.29 -3.66
CA SER A 128 3.27 3.12 -4.40
C SER A 128 4.39 3.51 -5.37
N ASP A 129 5.33 2.63 -5.64
CA ASP A 129 6.37 2.85 -6.65
C ASP A 129 5.86 2.56 -8.07
N SER A 130 4.84 1.72 -8.19
CA SER A 130 4.14 1.37 -9.43
C SER A 130 2.74 1.99 -9.53
N TRP A 131 2.55 3.19 -9.01
CA TRP A 131 1.29 3.89 -8.79
C TRP A 131 0.27 3.74 -9.94
N GLY A 132 0.71 3.83 -11.20
CA GLY A 132 -0.18 3.75 -12.36
C GLY A 132 -0.90 2.39 -12.49
N TYR A 133 -0.23 1.32 -12.10
CA TYR A 133 -0.81 -0.02 -12.09
C TYR A 133 -1.57 -0.31 -10.81
N ASP A 134 -0.95 -0.08 -9.66
CA ASP A 134 -1.52 -0.40 -8.36
C ASP A 134 -2.83 0.36 -8.10
N SER A 135 -2.89 1.65 -8.48
CA SER A 135 -4.12 2.43 -8.39
C SER A 135 -5.25 1.84 -9.25
N SER A 136 -4.93 1.31 -10.43
CA SER A 136 -5.90 0.69 -11.32
C SER A 136 -6.43 -0.63 -10.76
N TRP A 137 -5.57 -1.45 -10.18
CA TRP A 137 -5.96 -2.72 -9.57
C TRP A 137 -6.75 -2.51 -8.27
N ILE A 138 -6.35 -1.55 -7.44
CA ILE A 138 -7.10 -1.17 -6.24
C ILE A 138 -8.48 -0.61 -6.63
N ALA A 139 -8.55 0.28 -7.61
CA ALA A 139 -9.84 0.77 -8.12
C ALA A 139 -10.73 -0.37 -8.63
N ARG A 140 -10.14 -1.36 -9.30
CA ARG A 140 -10.88 -2.55 -9.75
C ARG A 140 -11.44 -3.36 -8.57
N LEU A 141 -10.66 -3.56 -7.50
CA LEU A 141 -11.14 -4.22 -6.27
C LEU A 141 -12.37 -3.50 -5.73
N TYR A 142 -12.28 -2.20 -5.50
CA TYR A 142 -13.36 -1.39 -4.94
C TYR A 142 -14.60 -1.35 -5.86
N ASN A 143 -14.39 -1.22 -7.17
CA ASN A 143 -15.50 -1.21 -8.15
C ASN A 143 -16.27 -2.55 -8.19
N ASN A 144 -15.54 -3.68 -8.15
CA ASN A 144 -16.18 -4.99 -8.21
C ASN A 144 -16.84 -5.40 -6.88
N THR A 145 -16.38 -4.86 -5.75
CA THR A 145 -17.01 -5.08 -4.44
C THR A 145 -18.12 -4.07 -4.13
N GLY A 146 -18.33 -3.06 -4.98
CA GLY A 146 -19.31 -2.00 -4.74
C GLY A 146 -18.97 -1.08 -3.56
N MET A 147 -17.77 -1.17 -3.01
CA MET A 147 -17.29 -0.34 -1.90
C MET A 147 -16.70 0.97 -2.40
N ALA A 148 -16.79 2.02 -1.57
CA ALA A 148 -16.17 3.31 -1.88
C ALA A 148 -14.73 3.35 -1.33
N GLN A 149 -13.75 3.61 -2.21
CA GLN A 149 -12.38 3.90 -1.79
C GLN A 149 -12.30 5.32 -1.21
N ARG A 150 -11.98 5.46 0.07
CA ARG A 150 -11.93 6.74 0.80
C ARG A 150 -10.52 7.18 1.19
N PHE A 151 -9.52 6.62 0.58
CA PHE A 151 -8.12 7.03 0.68
C PHE A 151 -7.56 7.29 -0.72
N ARG A 152 -6.50 8.06 -0.80
CA ARG A 152 -5.77 8.32 -2.04
C ARG A 152 -4.53 7.44 -2.11
N LEU A 153 -4.17 7.05 -3.32
CA LEU A 153 -2.88 6.47 -3.64
C LEU A 153 -2.10 7.44 -4.53
N ASP A 154 -0.84 7.68 -4.22
CA ASP A 154 0.03 8.56 -5.00
C ASP A 154 1.38 7.87 -5.26
N SER A 155 2.15 8.43 -6.18
CA SER A 155 3.49 7.91 -6.49
C SER A 155 4.45 8.15 -5.33
N LEU A 156 5.17 7.11 -4.90
CA LEU A 156 6.22 7.25 -3.89
C LEU A 156 7.30 8.25 -4.30
N ARG A 157 7.57 8.38 -5.61
CA ARG A 157 8.52 9.36 -6.14
C ARG A 157 8.13 10.80 -5.84
N SER A 158 6.84 11.10 -5.66
CA SER A 158 6.36 12.47 -5.40
C SER A 158 6.82 13.04 -4.06
N ILE A 159 7.22 12.19 -3.12
CA ILE A 159 7.69 12.60 -1.79
C ILE A 159 9.19 12.42 -1.58
N LEU A 160 9.93 11.93 -2.58
CA LEU A 160 11.37 11.80 -2.51
C LEU A 160 12.07 13.13 -2.84
N THR A 161 13.01 13.54 -2.00
CA THR A 161 13.91 14.64 -2.31
C THR A 161 14.88 14.25 -3.42
N GLN A 162 15.50 15.24 -4.08
CA GLN A 162 16.53 15.00 -5.09
C GLN A 162 17.67 14.11 -4.56
N GLN A 163 18.14 14.36 -3.34
CA GLN A 163 19.17 13.58 -2.69
C GLN A 163 18.73 12.12 -2.45
N GLN A 164 17.47 11.89 -2.09
CA GLN A 164 16.93 10.54 -1.95
C GLN A 164 16.85 9.83 -3.31
N LEU A 165 16.43 10.51 -4.36
CA LEU A 165 16.36 9.95 -5.71
C LEU A 165 17.74 9.49 -6.22
N GLU A 166 18.79 10.28 -5.98
CA GLU A 166 20.16 9.95 -6.39
C GLU A 166 20.70 8.68 -5.70
N ARG A 167 20.27 8.42 -4.48
CA ARG A 167 20.69 7.25 -3.69
C ARG A 167 19.74 6.06 -3.77
N TRP A 168 18.53 6.27 -4.30
CA TRP A 168 17.41 5.34 -4.19
C TRP A 168 17.76 3.93 -4.67
N ASP A 169 18.25 3.80 -5.90
CA ASP A 169 18.46 2.49 -6.50
C ASP A 169 19.60 1.72 -5.82
N SER A 170 20.67 2.40 -5.42
CA SER A 170 21.78 1.77 -4.70
C SER A 170 21.36 1.28 -3.30
N VAL A 171 20.61 2.10 -2.57
CA VAL A 171 20.12 1.72 -1.23
C VAL A 171 19.07 0.61 -1.34
N ARG A 172 18.16 0.67 -2.32
CA ARG A 172 17.18 -0.39 -2.57
C ARG A 172 17.85 -1.73 -2.87
N ALA A 173 18.85 -1.74 -3.72
CA ALA A 173 19.62 -2.96 -4.02
C ALA A 173 20.33 -3.52 -2.78
N ALA A 174 20.89 -2.67 -1.94
CA ALA A 174 21.51 -3.07 -0.69
C ALA A 174 20.49 -3.66 0.31
N VAL A 175 19.31 -3.05 0.45
CA VAL A 175 18.23 -3.56 1.30
C VAL A 175 17.77 -4.93 0.80
N GLN A 176 17.54 -5.08 -0.50
CA GLN A 176 17.12 -6.35 -1.10
C GLN A 176 18.14 -7.47 -0.82
N HIS A 177 19.43 -7.19 -0.98
CA HIS A 177 20.50 -8.16 -0.76
C HIS A 177 20.63 -8.54 0.72
N ASN A 178 20.68 -7.56 1.61
CA ASN A 178 20.98 -7.77 3.03
C ASN A 178 19.82 -8.44 3.79
N ASP A 179 18.59 -8.17 3.41
CA ASP A 179 17.40 -8.68 4.10
C ASP A 179 16.87 -9.97 3.46
N GLY A 180 17.47 -10.46 2.38
CA GLY A 180 17.03 -11.66 1.66
C GLY A 180 15.59 -11.52 1.10
N ILE A 181 15.22 -10.30 0.71
CA ILE A 181 13.87 -9.98 0.25
C ILE A 181 13.56 -10.70 -1.06
N ARG A 182 12.45 -11.43 -1.08
CA ARG A 182 11.90 -12.02 -2.29
C ARG A 182 11.08 -10.98 -3.04
N ARG A 183 11.58 -10.50 -4.16
CA ARG A 183 10.83 -9.59 -5.04
C ARG A 183 9.57 -10.26 -5.59
N HIS A 184 8.61 -9.43 -5.94
CA HIS A 184 7.31 -9.86 -6.48
C HIS A 184 6.50 -10.67 -5.48
N ARG A 185 6.57 -10.25 -4.23
CA ARG A 185 5.63 -10.56 -3.17
C ARG A 185 5.32 -9.24 -2.49
N ALA A 186 4.08 -8.83 -2.56
CA ALA A 186 3.66 -7.50 -2.13
C ALA A 186 4.13 -7.15 -0.70
N GLY A 187 4.10 -8.11 0.23
CA GLY A 187 4.58 -7.91 1.61
C GLY A 187 6.07 -7.63 1.72
N ASP A 188 6.87 -8.26 0.89
CA ASP A 188 8.32 -8.05 0.84
C ASP A 188 8.66 -6.75 0.10
N ASP A 189 7.91 -6.41 -0.94
CA ASP A 189 8.13 -5.20 -1.72
C ASP A 189 7.78 -3.94 -0.92
N VAL A 190 6.68 -3.88 -0.16
CA VAL A 190 6.39 -2.74 0.74
C VAL A 190 7.43 -2.62 1.85
N ARG A 191 7.94 -3.74 2.39
CA ARG A 191 9.04 -3.73 3.38
C ARG A 191 10.30 -3.12 2.81
N MET A 192 10.69 -3.55 1.62
CA MET A 192 11.86 -3.04 0.90
C MET A 192 11.74 -1.54 0.63
N LEU A 193 10.60 -1.09 0.10
CA LEU A 193 10.35 0.31 -0.24
C LEU A 193 10.39 1.20 1.01
N GLN A 194 9.70 0.81 2.10
CA GLN A 194 9.66 1.61 3.32
C GLN A 194 11.04 1.68 4.00
N LYS A 195 11.79 0.57 4.03
CA LYS A 195 13.15 0.54 4.55
C LYS A 195 14.11 1.38 3.70
N THR A 196 13.99 1.31 2.37
CA THR A 196 14.76 2.15 1.45
C THR A 196 14.47 3.63 1.69
N PHE A 197 13.20 4.00 1.85
CA PHE A 197 12.80 5.36 2.17
C PHE A 197 13.43 5.84 3.48
N ALA A 198 13.42 5.03 4.53
CA ALA A 198 14.01 5.35 5.82
C ALA A 198 15.53 5.59 5.70
N LEU A 199 16.25 4.70 5.02
CA LEU A 199 17.72 4.76 4.89
C LEU A 199 18.20 5.86 3.95
N THR A 200 17.41 6.26 2.97
CA THR A 200 17.78 7.37 2.06
C THR A 200 17.58 8.74 2.70
N ARG A 201 16.83 8.87 3.80
CA ARG A 201 16.63 10.12 4.57
C ARG A 201 17.83 10.45 5.47
N MET A 202 18.66 9.47 5.80
CA MET A 202 19.88 9.65 6.59
C MET A 202 21.02 10.14 5.68
#